data_e4daf9f66f324eb963d3df8b44eb992e
#
_entry.id   e4daf9f66f324eb963d3df8b44eb992e
#
_cell.length_a   1.000
_cell.length_b   1.000
_cell.length_c   1.000
_cell.angle_alpha   90.00
_cell.angle_beta   90.00
_cell.angle_gamma   90.00
#
_symmetry.space_group_name_H-M   'P 1'
#
loop_
_entity.id
_entity.type
_entity.pdbx_description
1 polymer ?
#
loop_
_entity_poly.entity_id
_entity_poly.type
_entity_poly.pdbx_seq_one_letter_code
_entity_poly.pdbx_strand_id
1 'polypeptide(L)'
;KYYQLMIERLLSLLYIWCFATLTSCFAQKESISELYAQLDRAIEQSQHYTKLKESSIAQLKELIHQENNPKLLINTYRKICSEYKSYQSDSAVAYIQKAIVLAQKEGLPAEVAGLKSQLALQYSTAGAFAEALEVLNHIDKKTLDESNRKDYFIAYYHVYGELGFSNIHVDTDLSQNFFSRQNAYRDTLFAILPHHSEDYLMRKEVMLTSLNKWDEALKVNDERLKMCKEGSHEYGIVAYYRYLIYRSLKNEEMKKYWLLKSAICDVKCAINDQASLWMLADILSQEGDVERSYKYINFSWNANKSFSTRIRSWQISPVLGTIDHNYQAQLKKANQRLVFAIICVSLLVLSLGVLAFYVNKQKKYVTIARNELKKTNEQLEELNKKLSATNEMLKTSNDKLNESNGVKEEYIGQFLGACSHYIDKLDKLRLHVNKMVKNREYQELYSMTRSS
;
A
#
# COMPACT_ATOMS: atom_id res chain seq x y z
N LYS A 1 -46.06 -1.68 52.17
CA LYS A 1 -44.62 -1.37 52.37
C LYS A 1 -43.69 -2.41 51.74
N TYR A 2 -43.92 -3.70 51.90
CA TYR A 2 -43.06 -4.77 51.33
C TYR A 2 -43.08 -4.81 49.81
N TYR A 3 -44.23 -4.63 49.15
CA TYR A 3 -44.37 -4.60 47.70
C TYR A 3 -43.68 -3.37 47.06
N GLN A 4 -43.72 -2.22 47.73
CA GLN A 4 -43.04 -1.01 47.24
C GLN A 4 -41.50 -1.15 47.27
N LEU A 5 -40.96 -1.74 48.35
CA LEU A 5 -39.51 -1.99 48.45
C LEU A 5 -39.01 -3.06 47.41
N MET A 6 -39.85 -4.01 47.07
CA MET A 6 -39.54 -5.03 46.04
C MET A 6 -39.52 -4.43 44.65
N ILE A 7 -40.45 -3.51 44.32
CA ILE A 7 -40.51 -2.79 43.07
C ILE A 7 -39.32 -1.84 42.92
N GLU A 8 -38.93 -1.11 43.96
CA GLU A 8 -37.75 -0.25 43.95
C GLU A 8 -36.44 -1.04 43.77
N ARG A 9 -36.30 -2.20 44.39
CA ARG A 9 -35.15 -3.10 44.14
C ARG A 9 -35.13 -3.73 42.72
N LEU A 10 -36.28 -4.07 42.18
CA LEU A 10 -36.40 -4.56 40.79
C LEU A 10 -36.09 -3.45 39.79
N LEU A 11 -36.56 -2.22 40.03
CA LEU A 11 -36.25 -1.07 39.22
C LEU A 11 -34.75 -0.67 39.29
N SER A 12 -34.14 -0.74 40.47
CA SER A 12 -32.71 -0.48 40.64
C SER A 12 -31.84 -1.57 39.98
N LEU A 13 -32.24 -2.84 40.00
CA LEU A 13 -31.57 -3.93 39.30
C LEU A 13 -31.73 -3.82 37.78
N LEU A 14 -32.90 -3.39 37.29
CA LEU A 14 -33.12 -3.09 35.90
C LEU A 14 -32.30 -1.89 35.43
N TYR A 15 -32.18 -0.86 36.26
CA TYR A 15 -31.34 0.33 36.01
C TYR A 15 -29.85 -0.05 35.97
N ILE A 16 -29.38 -0.88 36.87
CA ILE A 16 -28.01 -1.41 36.90
C ILE A 16 -27.77 -2.31 35.69
N TRP A 17 -28.73 -3.13 35.28
CA TRP A 17 -28.63 -4.00 34.08
C TRP A 17 -28.66 -3.18 32.79
N CYS A 18 -29.52 -2.17 32.69
CA CYS A 18 -29.49 -1.22 31.55
C CYS A 18 -28.22 -0.37 31.54
N PHE A 19 -27.70 0.04 32.70
CA PHE A 19 -26.42 0.77 32.78
C PHE A 19 -25.24 -0.15 32.45
N ALA A 20 -25.24 -1.41 32.86
CA ALA A 20 -24.22 -2.39 32.50
C ALA A 20 -24.27 -2.77 31.02
N THR A 21 -25.44 -2.75 30.37
CA THR A 21 -25.57 -2.95 28.93
C THR A 21 -25.23 -1.69 28.12
N LEU A 22 -25.43 -0.49 28.69
CA LEU A 22 -25.03 0.78 28.08
C LEU A 22 -23.54 1.09 28.25
N THR A 23 -22.88 0.59 29.29
CA THR A 23 -21.43 0.74 29.51
C THR A 23 -20.61 -0.33 28.77
N SER A 24 -21.20 -1.39 28.25
CA SER A 24 -20.55 -2.34 27.33
C SER A 24 -20.47 -1.83 25.88
N CYS A 25 -20.76 -0.56 25.64
CA CYS A 25 -20.29 0.15 24.45
C CYS A 25 -18.81 0.56 24.62
N PHE A 26 -17.98 -0.34 25.22
CA PHE A 26 -16.55 -0.37 24.92
C PHE A 26 -16.46 -0.63 23.42
N ALA A 27 -15.82 0.27 22.70
CA ALA A 27 -15.56 0.13 21.28
C ALA A 27 -15.14 -1.33 21.00
N GLN A 28 -16.07 -2.11 20.49
CA GLN A 28 -15.82 -3.52 20.19
C GLN A 28 -14.68 -3.48 19.17
N LYS A 29 -13.52 -4.00 19.57
CA LYS A 29 -12.34 -4.03 18.70
C LYS A 29 -12.74 -4.70 17.39
N GLU A 30 -12.66 -3.99 16.28
CA GLU A 30 -13.01 -4.53 14.97
C GLU A 30 -12.24 -5.82 14.74
N SER A 31 -12.93 -6.82 14.22
CA SER A 31 -12.31 -8.11 13.89
C SER A 31 -11.37 -7.97 12.68
N ILE A 32 -10.35 -8.82 12.62
CA ILE A 32 -9.43 -8.87 11.46
C ILE A 32 -10.21 -9.07 10.15
N SER A 33 -11.27 -9.89 10.17
CA SER A 33 -12.13 -10.13 8.99
C SER A 33 -12.87 -8.87 8.54
N GLU A 34 -13.39 -8.08 9.47
CA GLU A 34 -14.04 -6.80 9.17
C GLU A 34 -13.04 -5.79 8.58
N LEU A 35 -11.82 -5.73 9.11
CA LEU A 35 -10.78 -4.86 8.58
C LEU A 35 -10.37 -5.26 7.16
N TYR A 36 -10.25 -6.55 6.85
CA TYR A 36 -10.05 -7.00 5.46
C TYR A 36 -11.19 -6.56 4.55
N ALA A 37 -12.44 -6.72 4.98
CA ALA A 37 -13.60 -6.27 4.20
C ALA A 37 -13.63 -4.74 4.01
N GLN A 38 -13.17 -3.97 5.01
CA GLN A 38 -13.03 -2.51 4.88
C GLN A 38 -11.93 -2.15 3.89
N LEU A 39 -10.78 -2.82 3.94
CA LEU A 39 -9.67 -2.59 3.03
C LEU A 39 -10.05 -2.93 1.58
N ASP A 40 -10.71 -4.08 1.38
CA ASP A 40 -11.18 -4.50 0.06
C ASP A 40 -12.12 -3.46 -0.55
N ARG A 41 -13.10 -2.97 0.24
CA ARG A 41 -14.00 -1.87 -0.20
C ARG A 41 -13.26 -0.56 -0.45
N ALA A 42 -12.28 -0.22 0.39
CA ALA A 42 -11.49 0.99 0.20
C ALA A 42 -10.70 0.95 -1.12
N ILE A 43 -10.12 -0.20 -1.46
CA ILE A 43 -9.40 -0.39 -2.73
C ILE A 43 -10.37 -0.26 -3.92
N GLU A 44 -11.56 -0.85 -3.84
CA GLU A 44 -12.59 -0.73 -4.88
C GLU A 44 -13.05 0.72 -5.08
N GLN A 45 -13.10 1.49 -4.00
CA GLN A 45 -13.49 2.89 -4.00
C GLN A 45 -12.30 3.86 -4.16
N SER A 46 -11.10 3.38 -4.43
CA SER A 46 -9.88 4.20 -4.46
C SER A 46 -9.95 5.40 -5.42
N GLN A 47 -10.61 5.23 -6.56
CA GLN A 47 -10.82 6.33 -7.51
C GLN A 47 -11.64 7.51 -6.92
N HIS A 48 -12.58 7.21 -6.02
CA HIS A 48 -13.32 8.25 -5.31
C HIS A 48 -12.40 9.08 -4.41
N TYR A 49 -11.55 8.41 -3.62
CA TYR A 49 -10.59 9.10 -2.74
C TYR A 49 -9.56 9.90 -3.54
N THR A 50 -9.09 9.37 -4.65
CA THR A 50 -8.21 10.08 -5.60
C THR A 50 -8.87 11.36 -6.11
N LYS A 51 -10.13 11.30 -6.53
CA LYS A 51 -10.88 12.50 -7.00
C LYS A 51 -11.04 13.54 -5.90
N LEU A 52 -11.30 13.13 -4.65
CA LEU A 52 -11.35 14.07 -3.52
C LEU A 52 -10.02 14.77 -3.31
N LYS A 53 -8.91 14.01 -3.35
CA LYS A 53 -7.55 14.54 -3.25
C LYS A 53 -7.24 15.55 -4.35
N GLU A 54 -7.53 15.20 -5.59
CA GLU A 54 -7.32 16.07 -6.75
C GLU A 54 -8.19 17.35 -6.70
N SER A 55 -9.42 17.23 -6.21
CA SER A 55 -10.29 18.39 -6.00
C SER A 55 -9.72 19.34 -4.95
N SER A 56 -9.21 18.83 -3.82
CA SER A 56 -8.54 19.63 -2.79
C SER A 56 -7.32 20.37 -3.36
N ILE A 57 -6.50 19.66 -4.14
CA ILE A 57 -5.34 20.24 -4.81
C ILE A 57 -5.74 21.31 -5.82
N ALA A 58 -6.80 21.07 -6.59
CA ALA A 58 -7.30 22.05 -7.57
C ALA A 58 -7.75 23.35 -6.89
N GLN A 59 -8.49 23.27 -5.78
CA GLN A 59 -8.89 24.44 -5.00
C GLN A 59 -7.68 25.24 -4.50
N LEU A 60 -6.64 24.57 -4.01
CA LEU A 60 -5.41 25.27 -3.59
C LEU A 60 -4.69 25.93 -4.77
N LYS A 61 -4.73 25.33 -5.96
CA LYS A 61 -4.13 25.93 -7.18
C LYS A 61 -4.87 27.18 -7.63
N GLU A 62 -6.18 27.24 -7.47
CA GLU A 62 -6.94 28.44 -7.79
C GLU A 62 -6.52 29.65 -6.94
N LEU A 63 -6.13 29.43 -5.68
CA LEU A 63 -5.65 30.48 -4.80
C LEU A 63 -4.34 31.12 -5.32
N ILE A 64 -3.54 30.42 -6.10
CA ILE A 64 -2.30 30.96 -6.69
C ILE A 64 -2.61 32.18 -7.59
N HIS A 65 -3.69 32.10 -8.36
CA HIS A 65 -4.07 33.16 -9.31
C HIS A 65 -4.70 34.39 -8.64
N GLN A 66 -5.16 34.21 -7.40
CA GLN A 66 -5.84 35.29 -6.65
C GLN A 66 -4.90 35.98 -5.66
N GLU A 67 -3.71 35.42 -5.41
CA GLU A 67 -2.80 35.91 -4.38
C GLU A 67 -1.67 36.74 -4.97
N ASN A 68 -1.55 37.98 -4.52
CA ASN A 68 -0.50 38.93 -4.92
C ASN A 68 0.57 39.09 -3.84
N ASN A 69 0.32 38.64 -2.60
CA ASN A 69 1.30 38.73 -1.52
C ASN A 69 2.30 37.58 -1.61
N PRO A 70 3.60 37.84 -1.81
CA PRO A 70 4.61 36.79 -1.98
C PRO A 70 4.68 35.82 -0.80
N LYS A 71 4.52 36.28 0.43
CA LYS A 71 4.56 35.41 1.62
C LYS A 71 3.35 34.47 1.67
N LEU A 72 2.17 34.94 1.32
CA LEU A 72 0.97 34.11 1.25
C LEU A 72 1.06 33.12 0.09
N LEU A 73 1.64 33.56 -1.04
CA LEU A 73 1.86 32.69 -2.19
C LEU A 73 2.87 31.55 -1.86
N ILE A 74 3.97 31.85 -1.15
CA ILE A 74 4.90 30.83 -0.65
C ILE A 74 4.16 29.82 0.24
N ASN A 75 3.30 30.29 1.15
CA ASN A 75 2.50 29.42 2.00
C ASN A 75 1.50 28.55 1.20
N THR A 76 0.92 29.10 0.15
CA THR A 76 0.05 28.36 -0.77
C THR A 76 0.83 27.25 -1.49
N TYR A 77 2.03 27.54 -1.98
CA TYR A 77 2.91 26.52 -2.56
C TYR A 77 3.27 25.42 -1.55
N ARG A 78 3.55 25.77 -0.29
CA ARG A 78 3.78 24.79 0.79
C ARG A 78 2.57 23.90 1.04
N LYS A 79 1.35 24.46 1.08
CA LYS A 79 0.11 23.67 1.23
C LYS A 79 -0.08 22.70 0.07
N ILE A 80 0.12 23.14 -1.16
CA ILE A 80 0.05 22.29 -2.35
C ILE A 80 1.11 21.19 -2.30
N CYS A 81 2.33 21.52 -1.90
CA CYS A 81 3.39 20.54 -1.71
C CYS A 81 2.99 19.49 -0.66
N SER A 82 2.40 19.90 0.47
CA SER A 82 1.94 19.01 1.52
C SER A 82 0.88 18.03 1.00
N GLU A 83 -0.03 18.46 0.13
CA GLU A 83 -1.01 17.59 -0.52
C GLU A 83 -0.34 16.57 -1.46
N TYR A 84 0.73 16.97 -2.16
CA TYR A 84 1.45 16.10 -3.08
C TYR A 84 2.49 15.20 -2.42
N LYS A 85 2.94 15.52 -1.20
CA LYS A 85 4.09 14.92 -0.52
C LYS A 85 4.10 13.38 -0.50
N SER A 86 2.94 12.76 -0.29
CA SER A 86 2.77 11.30 -0.27
C SER A 86 1.89 10.80 -1.43
N TYR A 87 1.45 11.70 -2.32
CA TYR A 87 0.59 11.40 -3.45
C TYR A 87 1.34 11.39 -4.77
N GLN A 88 2.15 12.43 -5.06
CA GLN A 88 2.92 12.57 -6.29
C GLN A 88 4.22 13.35 -6.02
N SER A 89 5.31 12.65 -5.92
CA SER A 89 6.60 13.19 -5.49
C SER A 89 7.12 14.31 -6.40
N ASP A 90 7.08 14.12 -7.72
CA ASP A 90 7.56 15.11 -8.71
C ASP A 90 6.81 16.44 -8.59
N SER A 91 5.49 16.39 -8.36
CA SER A 91 4.69 17.58 -8.16
C SER A 91 5.00 18.28 -6.84
N ALA A 92 5.19 17.53 -5.76
CA ALA A 92 5.61 18.10 -4.48
C ALA A 92 6.90 18.91 -4.64
N VAL A 93 7.89 18.31 -5.29
CA VAL A 93 9.16 18.95 -5.60
C VAL A 93 8.97 20.21 -6.44
N ALA A 94 8.17 20.17 -7.52
CA ALA A 94 7.95 21.34 -8.36
C ALA A 94 7.38 22.54 -7.59
N TYR A 95 6.45 22.29 -6.65
CA TYR A 95 5.87 23.37 -5.85
C TYR A 95 6.82 23.91 -4.77
N ILE A 96 7.66 23.07 -4.16
CA ILE A 96 8.71 23.57 -3.27
C ILE A 96 9.70 24.45 -4.04
N GLN A 97 10.08 24.06 -5.24
CA GLN A 97 10.99 24.85 -6.08
C GLN A 97 10.41 26.23 -6.42
N LYS A 98 9.11 26.29 -6.80
CA LYS A 98 8.43 27.57 -7.02
C LYS A 98 8.48 28.45 -5.78
N ALA A 99 8.28 27.85 -4.61
CA ALA A 99 8.37 28.56 -3.34
C ALA A 99 9.79 29.09 -3.08
N ILE A 100 10.84 28.29 -3.37
CA ILE A 100 12.25 28.71 -3.20
C ILE A 100 12.58 29.90 -4.12
N VAL A 101 12.24 29.80 -5.40
CA VAL A 101 12.51 30.86 -6.37
C VAL A 101 11.84 32.17 -5.92
N LEU A 102 10.60 32.10 -5.45
CA LEU A 102 9.89 33.27 -4.95
C LEU A 102 10.54 33.81 -3.69
N ALA A 103 10.88 32.95 -2.72
CA ALA A 103 11.54 33.37 -1.49
C ALA A 103 12.94 34.01 -1.73
N GLN A 104 13.67 33.51 -2.73
CA GLN A 104 14.93 34.09 -3.16
C GLN A 104 14.73 35.47 -3.77
N LYS A 105 13.74 35.62 -4.65
CA LYS A 105 13.41 36.93 -5.27
C LYS A 105 13.02 37.98 -4.23
N GLU A 106 12.33 37.55 -3.19
CA GLU A 106 11.89 38.45 -2.09
C GLU A 106 12.96 38.66 -1.03
N GLY A 107 14.19 38.11 -1.18
CA GLY A 107 15.27 38.27 -0.23
C GLY A 107 15.02 37.67 1.15
N LEU A 108 14.38 36.47 1.22
CA LEU A 108 13.99 35.79 2.44
C LEU A 108 14.91 34.59 2.73
N PRO A 109 16.16 34.78 3.18
CA PRO A 109 17.15 33.71 3.30
C PRO A 109 16.76 32.61 4.29
N ALA A 110 16.11 32.94 5.40
CA ALA A 110 15.62 31.95 6.35
C ALA A 110 14.53 31.06 5.74
N GLU A 111 13.61 31.67 4.99
CA GLU A 111 12.56 30.95 4.28
C GLU A 111 13.15 30.01 3.21
N VAL A 112 14.14 30.48 2.47
CA VAL A 112 14.88 29.65 1.50
C VAL A 112 15.53 28.44 2.18
N ALA A 113 16.15 28.63 3.34
CA ALA A 113 16.80 27.55 4.08
C ALA A 113 15.79 26.49 4.55
N GLY A 114 14.64 26.91 5.07
CA GLY A 114 13.56 26.02 5.47
C GLY A 114 12.97 25.23 4.30
N LEU A 115 12.67 25.92 3.20
CA LEU A 115 12.17 25.29 1.97
C LEU A 115 13.18 24.30 1.37
N LYS A 116 14.48 24.63 1.41
CA LYS A 116 15.55 23.73 1.00
C LYS A 116 15.63 22.48 1.88
N SER A 117 15.42 22.62 3.17
CA SER A 117 15.37 21.47 4.10
C SER A 117 14.19 20.53 3.77
N GLN A 118 13.02 21.10 3.49
CA GLN A 118 11.85 20.32 3.04
C GLN A 118 12.09 19.65 1.69
N LEU A 119 12.80 20.30 0.78
CA LEU A 119 13.20 19.72 -0.50
C LEU A 119 14.11 18.52 -0.30
N ALA A 120 15.13 18.64 0.54
CA ALA A 120 16.04 17.54 0.83
C ALA A 120 15.31 16.34 1.47
N LEU A 121 14.34 16.61 2.35
CA LEU A 121 13.49 15.56 2.92
C LEU A 121 12.70 14.84 1.82
N GLN A 122 12.09 15.57 0.90
CA GLN A 122 11.32 14.99 -0.21
C GLN A 122 12.22 14.17 -1.15
N TYR A 123 13.43 14.63 -1.43
CA TYR A 123 14.43 13.87 -2.17
C TYR A 123 14.82 12.57 -1.49
N SER A 124 15.05 12.64 -0.17
CA SER A 124 15.35 11.46 0.63
C SER A 124 14.22 10.43 0.56
N THR A 125 12.97 10.89 0.67
CA THR A 125 11.79 10.02 0.53
C THR A 125 11.71 9.36 -0.86
N ALA A 126 12.15 10.08 -1.90
CA ALA A 126 12.20 9.54 -3.27
C ALA A 126 13.42 8.63 -3.53
N GLY A 127 14.39 8.53 -2.60
CA GLY A 127 15.63 7.77 -2.77
C GLY A 127 16.74 8.52 -3.52
N ALA A 128 16.62 9.82 -3.65
CA ALA A 128 17.64 10.70 -4.22
C ALA A 128 18.54 11.24 -3.10
N PHE A 129 19.32 10.34 -2.47
CA PHE A 129 20.07 10.65 -1.25
C PHE A 129 21.25 11.59 -1.49
N ALA A 130 21.93 11.45 -2.62
CA ALA A 130 23.05 12.32 -2.98
C ALA A 130 22.59 13.77 -3.16
N GLU A 131 21.50 13.94 -3.89
CA GLU A 131 20.85 15.21 -4.14
C GLU A 131 20.31 15.83 -2.84
N ALA A 132 19.74 15.01 -1.96
CA ALA A 132 19.28 15.46 -0.65
C ALA A 132 20.44 16.00 0.20
N LEU A 133 21.57 15.28 0.26
CA LEU A 133 22.76 15.70 0.99
C LEU A 133 23.40 16.94 0.37
N GLU A 134 23.46 17.02 -0.94
CA GLU A 134 23.96 18.20 -1.64
C GLU A 134 23.16 19.45 -1.28
N VAL A 135 21.82 19.35 -1.34
CA VAL A 135 20.94 20.43 -0.90
C VAL A 135 21.23 20.87 0.52
N LEU A 136 21.32 19.92 1.45
CA LEU A 136 21.53 20.22 2.87
C LEU A 136 22.90 20.84 3.14
N ASN A 137 23.94 20.37 2.45
CA ASN A 137 25.30 20.88 2.61
C ASN A 137 25.47 22.32 2.10
N HIS A 138 24.63 22.76 1.14
CA HIS A 138 24.61 24.10 0.60
C HIS A 138 23.70 25.08 1.35
N ILE A 139 23.07 24.67 2.47
CA ILE A 139 22.34 25.58 3.34
C ILE A 139 23.34 26.33 4.24
N ASP A 140 23.35 27.67 4.16
CA ASP A 140 24.08 28.47 5.14
C ASP A 140 23.41 28.37 6.50
N LYS A 141 24.07 27.71 7.46
CA LYS A 141 23.53 27.49 8.82
C LYS A 141 23.22 28.79 9.56
N LYS A 142 23.83 29.92 9.16
CA LYS A 142 23.54 31.24 9.75
C LYS A 142 22.16 31.77 9.38
N THR A 143 21.58 31.27 8.28
CA THR A 143 20.23 31.64 7.86
C THR A 143 19.15 30.82 8.54
N LEU A 144 19.50 29.76 9.31
CA LEU A 144 18.57 28.92 10.03
C LEU A 144 18.06 29.64 11.29
N ASP A 145 16.81 30.03 11.27
CA ASP A 145 16.11 30.53 12.45
C ASP A 145 15.56 29.37 13.29
N GLU A 146 14.92 29.66 14.41
CA GLU A 146 14.35 28.67 15.32
C GLU A 146 13.27 27.81 14.63
N SER A 147 12.51 28.39 13.72
CA SER A 147 11.37 27.75 13.08
C SER A 147 11.80 26.69 12.05
N ASN A 148 12.87 26.91 11.31
CA ASN A 148 13.33 26.06 10.23
C ASN A 148 14.55 25.18 10.58
N ARG A 149 15.19 25.43 11.71
CA ARG A 149 16.30 24.63 12.22
C ARG A 149 15.90 23.17 12.45
N LYS A 150 14.69 22.93 12.93
CA LYS A 150 14.17 21.58 13.11
C LYS A 150 14.06 20.84 11.77
N ASP A 151 13.52 21.47 10.73
CA ASP A 151 13.33 20.85 9.40
C ASP A 151 14.67 20.45 8.79
N TYR A 152 15.71 21.27 8.99
CA TYR A 152 17.08 20.96 8.57
C TYR A 152 17.63 19.70 9.23
N PHE A 153 17.49 19.56 10.54
CA PHE A 153 17.96 18.37 11.25
C PHE A 153 17.08 17.16 10.99
N ILE A 154 15.77 17.33 10.80
CA ILE A 154 14.86 16.27 10.40
C ILE A 154 15.27 15.68 9.05
N ALA A 155 15.62 16.53 8.09
CA ALA A 155 16.05 16.08 6.77
C ALA A 155 17.34 15.25 6.85
N TYR A 156 18.37 15.70 7.59
CA TYR A 156 19.57 14.89 7.81
C TYR A 156 19.29 13.57 8.54
N TYR A 157 18.48 13.61 9.59
CA TYR A 157 18.06 12.41 10.32
C TYR A 157 17.41 11.38 9.37
N HIS A 158 16.53 11.86 8.49
CA HIS A 158 15.85 11.00 7.53
C HIS A 158 16.80 10.43 6.48
N VAL A 159 17.63 11.28 5.87
CA VAL A 159 18.59 10.84 4.83
C VAL A 159 19.52 9.74 5.38
N TYR A 160 20.11 9.98 6.56
CA TYR A 160 21.04 8.98 7.12
C TYR A 160 20.34 7.72 7.58
N GLY A 161 19.08 7.80 8.03
CA GLY A 161 18.27 6.63 8.33
C GLY A 161 18.00 5.77 7.10
N GLU A 162 17.56 6.39 6.01
CA GLU A 162 17.30 5.68 4.74
C GLU A 162 18.59 5.12 4.12
N LEU A 163 19.70 5.83 4.19
CA LEU A 163 21.01 5.31 3.78
C LEU A 163 21.43 4.10 4.62
N GLY A 164 21.21 4.15 5.94
CA GLY A 164 21.45 3.00 6.82
C GLY A 164 20.62 1.80 6.43
N PHE A 165 19.32 1.97 6.25
CA PHE A 165 18.42 0.89 5.82
C PHE A 165 18.76 0.32 4.44
N SER A 166 19.10 1.18 3.48
CA SER A 166 19.44 0.75 2.11
C SER A 166 20.72 -0.09 2.05
N ASN A 167 21.61 0.07 3.03
CA ASN A 167 22.91 -0.61 3.07
C ASN A 167 22.95 -1.81 4.06
N ILE A 168 21.89 -2.09 4.80
CA ILE A 168 21.90 -3.10 5.88
C ILE A 168 22.28 -4.51 5.42
N HIS A 169 22.00 -4.85 4.16
CA HIS A 169 22.32 -6.15 3.55
C HIS A 169 23.48 -6.08 2.54
N VAL A 170 24.03 -4.90 2.30
CA VAL A 170 25.11 -4.66 1.33
C VAL A 170 26.44 -4.52 2.06
N ASP A 171 26.48 -3.66 3.07
CA ASP A 171 27.67 -3.36 3.87
C ASP A 171 27.23 -2.96 5.28
N THR A 172 27.47 -3.85 6.24
CA THR A 172 27.06 -3.67 7.64
C THR A 172 27.78 -2.52 8.32
N ASP A 173 29.07 -2.32 8.04
CA ASP A 173 29.88 -1.25 8.67
C ASP A 173 29.43 0.11 8.13
N LEU A 174 29.21 0.21 6.83
CA LEU A 174 28.68 1.40 6.20
C LEU A 174 27.27 1.75 6.74
N SER A 175 26.41 0.75 6.86
CA SER A 175 25.07 0.88 7.45
C SER A 175 25.14 1.42 8.88
N GLN A 176 26.02 0.85 9.73
CA GLN A 176 26.22 1.30 11.10
C GLN A 176 26.75 2.75 11.18
N ASN A 177 27.66 3.12 10.27
CA ASN A 177 28.15 4.49 10.19
C ASN A 177 27.00 5.48 9.89
N PHE A 178 26.11 5.14 8.96
CA PHE A 178 24.94 5.96 8.67
C PHE A 178 23.98 6.04 9.85
N PHE A 179 23.70 4.95 10.53
CA PHE A 179 22.87 4.97 11.75
C PHE A 179 23.51 5.78 12.88
N SER A 180 24.83 5.73 13.02
CA SER A 180 25.55 6.57 13.99
C SER A 180 25.33 8.06 13.71
N ARG A 181 25.44 8.49 12.44
CA ARG A 181 25.14 9.87 12.03
C ARG A 181 23.66 10.22 12.25
N GLN A 182 22.75 9.33 11.92
CA GLN A 182 21.32 9.50 12.22
C GLN A 182 21.09 9.75 13.72
N ASN A 183 21.72 8.94 14.58
CA ASN A 183 21.60 9.09 16.03
C ASN A 183 22.12 10.44 16.54
N ALA A 184 23.22 10.95 16.00
CA ALA A 184 23.71 12.28 16.35
C ALA A 184 22.70 13.40 16.00
N TYR A 185 22.04 13.29 14.85
CA TYR A 185 20.97 14.23 14.49
C TYR A 185 19.71 14.04 15.34
N ARG A 186 19.35 12.80 15.72
CA ARG A 186 18.27 12.52 16.68
C ARG A 186 18.53 13.22 18.02
N ASP A 187 19.74 13.11 18.55
CA ASP A 187 20.09 13.68 19.85
C ASP A 187 20.04 15.22 19.79
N THR A 188 20.47 15.82 18.66
CA THR A 188 20.27 17.24 18.40
C THR A 188 18.79 17.62 18.35
N LEU A 189 17.93 16.81 17.72
CA LEU A 189 16.50 17.04 17.65
C LEU A 189 15.85 16.92 19.02
N PHE A 190 16.27 16.00 19.87
CA PHE A 190 15.77 15.89 21.26
C PHE A 190 16.08 17.12 22.09
N ALA A 191 17.18 17.82 21.80
CA ALA A 191 17.53 19.03 22.52
C ALA A 191 16.69 20.27 22.11
N ILE A 192 16.11 20.26 20.90
CA ILE A 192 15.41 21.43 20.35
C ILE A 192 13.89 21.25 20.20
N LEU A 193 13.41 19.99 20.16
CA LEU A 193 11.98 19.72 19.98
C LEU A 193 11.21 19.74 21.30
N PRO A 194 9.99 20.27 21.32
CA PRO A 194 9.11 20.15 22.47
C PRO A 194 8.83 18.68 22.80
N HIS A 195 8.96 18.29 24.06
CA HIS A 195 8.87 16.90 24.52
C HIS A 195 7.55 16.18 24.19
N HIS A 196 6.47 16.92 23.99
CA HIS A 196 5.14 16.39 23.63
C HIS A 196 4.78 16.63 22.16
N SER A 197 5.74 17.07 21.32
CA SER A 197 5.48 17.21 19.90
C SER A 197 5.50 15.85 19.19
N GLU A 198 4.73 15.70 18.12
CA GLU A 198 4.72 14.48 17.29
C GLU A 198 6.13 14.14 16.80
N ASP A 199 6.87 15.16 16.37
CA ASP A 199 8.26 15.00 15.91
C ASP A 199 9.20 14.44 17.00
N TYR A 200 9.02 14.82 18.26
CA TYR A 200 9.79 14.29 19.39
C TYR A 200 9.35 12.86 19.71
N LEU A 201 8.05 12.65 19.86
CA LEU A 201 7.48 11.34 20.27
C LEU A 201 7.77 10.26 19.23
N MET A 202 7.69 10.58 17.93
CA MET A 202 8.02 9.64 16.87
C MET A 202 9.47 9.15 16.98
N ARG A 203 10.43 10.05 17.18
CA ARG A 203 11.85 9.68 17.33
C ARG A 203 12.13 8.93 18.62
N LYS A 204 11.43 9.28 19.71
CA LYS A 204 11.49 8.56 20.96
C LYS A 204 10.98 7.13 20.81
N GLU A 205 9.87 6.94 20.12
CA GLU A 205 9.33 5.62 19.81
C GLU A 205 10.31 4.78 19.00
N VAL A 206 10.89 5.34 17.91
CA VAL A 206 11.89 4.65 17.09
C VAL A 206 13.12 4.28 17.92
N MET A 207 13.60 5.18 18.77
CA MET A 207 14.73 4.92 19.67
C MET A 207 14.42 3.79 20.65
N LEU A 208 13.26 3.83 21.32
CA LEU A 208 12.83 2.78 22.26
C LEU A 208 12.70 1.43 21.59
N THR A 209 12.15 1.42 20.37
CA THR A 209 12.04 0.22 19.53
C THR A 209 13.43 -0.35 19.19
N SER A 210 14.39 0.49 18.82
CA SER A 210 15.77 0.04 18.53
C SER A 210 16.52 -0.49 19.76
N LEU A 211 16.10 -0.06 20.95
CA LEU A 211 16.62 -0.54 22.25
C LEU A 211 15.84 -1.75 22.79
N ASN A 212 14.90 -2.31 22.04
CA ASN A 212 14.00 -3.40 22.44
C ASN A 212 13.12 -3.08 23.66
N LYS A 213 12.85 -1.80 23.91
CA LYS A 213 12.00 -1.31 25.01
C LYS A 213 10.54 -1.21 24.58
N TRP A 214 9.96 -2.36 24.27
CA TRP A 214 8.65 -2.48 23.58
C TRP A 214 7.49 -1.84 24.36
N ASP A 215 7.43 -2.06 25.69
CA ASP A 215 6.35 -1.51 26.54
C ASP A 215 6.42 0.02 26.62
N GLU A 216 7.64 0.57 26.71
CA GLU A 216 7.84 2.01 26.69
C GLU A 216 7.49 2.59 25.31
N ALA A 217 7.87 1.92 24.23
CA ALA A 217 7.52 2.30 22.86
C ALA A 217 6.01 2.31 22.63
N LEU A 218 5.28 1.29 23.13
CA LEU A 218 3.81 1.24 23.06
C LEU A 218 3.16 2.41 23.83
N LYS A 219 3.66 2.79 25.00
CA LYS A 219 3.15 3.95 25.74
C LYS A 219 3.33 5.25 24.94
N VAL A 220 4.48 5.45 24.32
CA VAL A 220 4.73 6.60 23.45
C VAL A 220 3.81 6.57 22.22
N ASN A 221 3.61 5.41 21.63
CA ASN A 221 2.67 5.25 20.52
C ASN A 221 1.22 5.54 20.94
N ASP A 222 0.80 5.18 22.17
CA ASP A 222 -0.52 5.53 22.71
C ASP A 222 -0.70 7.05 22.84
N GLU A 223 0.36 7.78 23.23
CA GLU A 223 0.34 9.26 23.25
C GLU A 223 0.15 9.82 21.84
N ARG A 224 0.90 9.30 20.86
CA ARG A 224 0.81 9.70 19.45
C ARG A 224 -0.58 9.42 18.87
N LEU A 225 -1.18 8.25 19.15
CA LEU A 225 -2.54 7.92 18.68
C LEU A 225 -3.59 8.90 19.19
N LYS A 226 -3.45 9.40 20.43
CA LYS A 226 -4.35 10.41 21.00
C LYS A 226 -4.25 11.76 20.30
N MET A 227 -3.13 12.05 19.64
CA MET A 227 -2.92 13.29 18.89
C MET A 227 -3.50 13.25 17.48
N CYS A 228 -3.80 12.07 16.95
CA CYS A 228 -4.24 11.86 15.60
C CYS A 228 -5.76 11.63 15.53
N LYS A 229 -6.39 12.14 14.46
CA LYS A 229 -7.78 11.80 14.15
C LYS A 229 -7.80 10.40 13.49
N GLU A 230 -8.62 9.50 14.01
CA GLU A 230 -8.79 8.17 13.40
C GLU A 230 -9.17 8.28 11.92
N GLY A 231 -8.52 7.48 11.07
CA GLY A 231 -8.72 7.49 9.63
C GLY A 231 -7.93 8.56 8.86
N SER A 232 -7.18 9.43 9.55
CA SER A 232 -6.27 10.38 8.90
C SER A 232 -4.97 9.69 8.45
N HIS A 233 -4.20 10.35 7.61
CA HIS A 233 -2.89 9.88 7.20
C HIS A 233 -1.93 9.76 8.39
N GLU A 234 -1.93 10.72 9.31
CA GLU A 234 -1.11 10.72 10.53
C GLU A 234 -1.44 9.50 11.39
N TYR A 235 -2.72 9.18 11.56
CA TYR A 235 -3.14 7.96 12.24
C TYR A 235 -2.60 6.70 11.54
N GLY A 236 -2.64 6.67 10.22
CA GLY A 236 -2.06 5.58 9.42
C GLY A 236 -0.58 5.37 9.67
N ILE A 237 0.20 6.47 9.77
CA ILE A 237 1.62 6.44 10.12
C ILE A 237 1.83 5.87 11.53
N VAL A 238 1.09 6.35 12.53
CA VAL A 238 1.22 5.88 13.93
C VAL A 238 0.83 4.41 14.04
N ALA A 239 -0.21 3.97 13.31
CA ALA A 239 -0.61 2.57 13.23
C ALA A 239 0.48 1.69 12.59
N TYR A 240 1.19 2.19 11.57
CA TYR A 240 2.32 1.50 10.97
C TYR A 240 3.48 1.30 11.95
N TYR A 241 3.83 2.32 12.72
CA TYR A 241 4.86 2.17 13.77
C TYR A 241 4.44 1.16 14.83
N ARG A 242 3.17 1.16 15.22
CA ARG A 242 2.62 0.17 16.15
C ARG A 242 2.66 -1.26 15.59
N TYR A 243 2.40 -1.42 14.31
CA TYR A 243 2.63 -2.69 13.61
C TYR A 243 4.09 -3.15 13.76
N LEU A 244 5.09 -2.26 13.58
CA LEU A 244 6.50 -2.62 13.70
C LEU A 244 6.84 -3.12 15.11
N ILE A 245 6.27 -2.54 16.16
CA ILE A 245 6.44 -3.00 17.54
C ILE A 245 5.84 -4.40 17.71
N TYR A 246 4.60 -4.63 17.29
CA TYR A 246 3.95 -5.94 17.41
C TYR A 246 4.59 -7.02 16.54
N ARG A 247 5.17 -6.65 15.40
CA ARG A 247 6.00 -7.54 14.59
C ARG A 247 7.21 -8.03 15.38
N SER A 248 7.89 -7.15 16.10
CA SER A 248 9.04 -7.50 16.92
C SER A 248 8.65 -8.32 18.15
N LEU A 249 7.49 -8.07 18.70
CA LEU A 249 6.88 -8.87 19.80
C LEU A 249 6.33 -10.22 19.32
N LYS A 250 6.36 -10.52 18.00
CA LYS A 250 5.80 -11.72 17.39
C LYS A 250 4.31 -11.95 17.71
N ASN A 251 3.56 -10.88 17.92
CA ASN A 251 2.13 -10.94 18.12
C ASN A 251 1.41 -10.84 16.76
N GLU A 252 1.10 -11.99 16.18
CA GLU A 252 0.58 -12.10 14.82
C GLU A 252 -0.79 -11.40 14.65
N GLU A 253 -1.67 -11.49 15.65
CA GLU A 253 -2.98 -10.85 15.62
C GLU A 253 -2.85 -9.32 15.61
N MET A 254 -2.14 -8.75 16.59
CA MET A 254 -2.00 -7.31 16.72
C MET A 254 -1.15 -6.72 15.60
N LYS A 255 -0.16 -7.46 15.10
CA LYS A 255 0.61 -7.12 13.91
C LYS A 255 -0.31 -6.91 12.71
N LYS A 256 -1.20 -7.86 12.41
CA LYS A 256 -2.16 -7.75 11.29
C LYS A 256 -3.16 -6.63 11.52
N TYR A 257 -3.72 -6.54 12.72
CA TYR A 257 -4.69 -5.52 13.07
C TYR A 257 -4.18 -4.10 12.74
N TRP A 258 -2.99 -3.76 13.22
CA TRP A 258 -2.44 -2.41 13.04
C TRP A 258 -1.94 -2.15 11.61
N LEU A 259 -1.44 -3.19 10.94
CA LEU A 259 -1.07 -3.07 9.53
C LEU A 259 -2.28 -2.82 8.64
N LEU A 260 -3.42 -3.49 8.91
CA LEU A 260 -4.69 -3.26 8.23
C LEU A 260 -5.21 -1.84 8.48
N LYS A 261 -5.20 -1.37 9.74
CA LYS A 261 -5.59 0.00 10.07
C LYS A 261 -4.76 1.03 9.28
N SER A 262 -3.45 0.84 9.21
CA SER A 262 -2.56 1.69 8.42
C SER A 262 -2.91 1.64 6.93
N ALA A 263 -3.04 0.45 6.35
CA ALA A 263 -3.33 0.29 4.91
C ALA A 263 -4.69 0.91 4.52
N ILE A 264 -5.71 0.77 5.38
CA ILE A 264 -7.02 1.40 5.15
C ILE A 264 -6.91 2.93 5.13
N CYS A 265 -6.13 3.52 6.04
CA CYS A 265 -5.88 4.97 6.06
C CYS A 265 -5.15 5.42 4.80
N ASP A 266 -4.10 4.71 4.39
CA ASP A 266 -3.33 5.03 3.18
C ASP A 266 -4.23 5.06 1.95
N VAL A 267 -5.08 4.04 1.75
CA VAL A 267 -5.99 3.98 0.60
C VAL A 267 -7.02 5.10 0.64
N LYS A 268 -7.66 5.33 1.82
CA LYS A 268 -8.69 6.37 1.98
C LYS A 268 -8.16 7.80 1.86
N CYS A 269 -6.90 8.01 2.20
CA CYS A 269 -6.23 9.30 2.05
C CYS A 269 -5.54 9.48 0.69
N ALA A 270 -5.71 8.54 -0.23
CA ALA A 270 -5.05 8.51 -1.54
C ALA A 270 -3.52 8.65 -1.43
N ILE A 271 -2.91 7.93 -0.47
CA ILE A 271 -1.46 7.89 -0.30
C ILE A 271 -0.88 6.89 -1.30
N ASN A 272 0.05 7.34 -2.12
CA ASN A 272 0.76 6.51 -3.09
C ASN A 272 2.11 6.01 -2.58
N ASP A 273 2.72 6.70 -1.61
CA ASP A 273 3.91 6.23 -0.86
C ASP A 273 3.49 5.25 0.24
N GLN A 274 2.98 4.10 -0.15
CA GLN A 274 2.44 3.09 0.76
C GLN A 274 3.49 2.08 1.18
N ALA A 275 3.64 1.87 2.50
CA ALA A 275 4.42 0.76 3.04
C ALA A 275 3.54 -0.40 3.50
N SER A 276 2.38 -0.09 4.07
CA SER A 276 1.52 -1.05 4.77
C SER A 276 0.93 -2.11 3.85
N LEU A 277 0.49 -1.72 2.65
CA LEU A 277 -0.27 -2.60 1.78
C LEU A 277 0.60 -3.71 1.13
N TRP A 278 1.82 -3.38 0.68
CA TRP A 278 2.70 -4.40 0.12
C TRP A 278 3.22 -5.36 1.19
N MET A 279 3.45 -4.87 2.44
CA MET A 279 3.82 -5.75 3.56
C MET A 279 2.67 -6.68 3.95
N LEU A 280 1.42 -6.20 3.88
CA LEU A 280 0.26 -7.03 4.10
C LEU A 280 0.11 -8.09 3.00
N ALA A 281 0.38 -7.72 1.74
CA ALA A 281 0.39 -8.66 0.62
C ALA A 281 1.45 -9.76 0.80
N ASP A 282 2.64 -9.42 1.31
CA ASP A 282 3.68 -10.39 1.63
C ASP A 282 3.24 -11.37 2.72
N ILE A 283 2.66 -10.87 3.81
CA ILE A 283 2.12 -11.71 4.90
C ILE A 283 1.06 -12.66 4.36
N LEU A 284 0.11 -12.17 3.57
CA LEU A 284 -0.96 -12.98 2.98
C LEU A 284 -0.42 -14.04 2.00
N SER A 285 0.63 -13.71 1.25
CA SER A 285 1.30 -14.68 0.37
C SER A 285 1.91 -15.83 1.16
N GLN A 286 2.54 -15.53 2.29
CA GLN A 286 3.12 -16.53 3.19
C GLN A 286 2.04 -17.39 3.87
N GLU A 287 0.87 -16.84 4.11
CA GLU A 287 -0.31 -17.53 4.69
C GLU A 287 -1.10 -18.33 3.65
N GLY A 288 -0.80 -18.17 2.37
CA GLY A 288 -1.47 -18.87 1.28
C GLY A 288 -2.75 -18.19 0.76
N ASP A 289 -3.09 -16.97 1.21
CA ASP A 289 -4.14 -16.16 0.60
C ASP A 289 -3.61 -15.47 -0.66
N VAL A 290 -3.48 -16.29 -1.69
CA VAL A 290 -2.85 -15.88 -2.97
C VAL A 290 -3.67 -14.81 -3.68
N GLU A 291 -4.99 -14.86 -3.58
CA GLU A 291 -5.90 -13.94 -4.28
C GLU A 291 -5.77 -12.51 -3.71
N ARG A 292 -5.90 -12.35 -2.39
CA ARG A 292 -5.73 -11.04 -1.75
C ARG A 292 -4.31 -10.54 -1.87
N SER A 293 -3.30 -11.40 -1.69
CA SER A 293 -1.91 -10.99 -1.83
C SER A 293 -1.64 -10.42 -3.23
N TYR A 294 -2.16 -11.04 -4.28
CA TYR A 294 -2.03 -10.57 -5.65
C TYR A 294 -2.78 -9.25 -5.89
N LYS A 295 -4.03 -9.13 -5.39
CA LYS A 295 -4.82 -7.89 -5.46
C LYS A 295 -4.08 -6.73 -4.80
N TYR A 296 -3.57 -6.93 -3.58
CA TYR A 296 -2.95 -5.87 -2.77
C TYR A 296 -1.59 -5.45 -3.30
N ILE A 297 -0.76 -6.40 -3.73
CA ILE A 297 0.56 -6.07 -4.28
C ILE A 297 0.44 -5.29 -5.60
N ASN A 298 -0.51 -5.64 -6.46
CA ASN A 298 -0.74 -4.92 -7.72
C ASN A 298 -1.27 -3.50 -7.46
N PHE A 299 -2.16 -3.32 -6.50
CA PHE A 299 -2.62 -1.99 -6.11
C PHE A 299 -1.47 -1.14 -5.60
N SER A 300 -0.67 -1.67 -4.67
CA SER A 300 0.51 -0.98 -4.12
C SER A 300 1.55 -0.65 -5.20
N TRP A 301 1.78 -1.57 -6.15
CA TRP A 301 2.68 -1.33 -7.27
C TRP A 301 2.22 -0.18 -8.16
N ASN A 302 0.92 -0.14 -8.49
CA ASN A 302 0.36 0.93 -9.30
C ASN A 302 0.40 2.29 -8.60
N ALA A 303 0.12 2.33 -7.29
CA ALA A 303 0.25 3.52 -6.47
C ALA A 303 1.70 4.03 -6.46
N ASN A 304 2.67 3.13 -6.22
CA ASN A 304 4.09 3.47 -6.25
C ASN A 304 4.56 4.00 -7.61
N LYS A 305 4.07 3.43 -8.71
CA LYS A 305 4.35 3.93 -10.06
C LYS A 305 3.88 5.38 -10.22
N SER A 306 2.71 5.72 -9.68
CA SER A 306 2.18 7.08 -9.71
C SER A 306 2.95 8.03 -8.79
N PHE A 307 3.55 7.53 -7.71
CA PHE A 307 4.37 8.30 -6.79
C PHE A 307 5.76 8.62 -7.33
N SER A 308 6.30 7.81 -8.24
CA SER A 308 7.62 8.01 -8.89
C SER A 308 8.80 7.92 -7.92
N THR A 309 8.85 6.90 -7.04
CA THR A 309 9.98 6.67 -6.11
C THR A 309 10.80 5.45 -6.47
N ARG A 310 12.13 5.55 -6.28
CA ARG A 310 13.08 4.43 -6.48
C ARG A 310 13.03 3.45 -5.32
N ILE A 311 12.93 3.94 -4.09
CA ILE A 311 12.98 3.11 -2.88
C ILE A 311 11.85 2.10 -2.86
N ARG A 312 10.62 2.54 -3.07
CA ARG A 312 9.45 1.66 -3.02
C ARG A 312 9.48 0.61 -4.13
N SER A 313 9.94 0.99 -5.33
CA SER A 313 10.10 0.04 -6.44
C SER A 313 11.07 -1.07 -6.09
N TRP A 314 12.21 -0.75 -5.46
CA TRP A 314 13.19 -1.73 -5.01
C TRP A 314 12.63 -2.65 -3.91
N GLN A 315 11.86 -2.11 -2.95
CA GLN A 315 11.24 -2.89 -1.88
C GLN A 315 10.11 -3.80 -2.37
N ILE A 316 9.26 -3.30 -3.26
CA ILE A 316 8.06 -4.03 -3.74
C ILE A 316 8.42 -5.07 -4.81
N SER A 317 9.39 -4.81 -5.66
CA SER A 317 9.69 -5.64 -6.83
C SER A 317 9.97 -7.12 -6.51
N PRO A 318 10.78 -7.48 -5.49
CA PRO A 318 11.02 -8.88 -5.13
C PRO A 318 9.74 -9.58 -4.62
N VAL A 319 8.95 -8.86 -3.82
CA VAL A 319 7.68 -9.37 -3.26
C VAL A 319 6.67 -9.58 -4.38
N LEU A 320 6.56 -8.62 -5.30
CA LEU A 320 5.69 -8.69 -6.46
C LEU A 320 6.04 -9.92 -7.33
N GLY A 321 7.33 -10.13 -7.62
CA GLY A 321 7.78 -11.28 -8.39
C GLY A 321 7.42 -12.61 -7.73
N THR A 322 7.58 -12.72 -6.41
CA THR A 322 7.22 -13.92 -5.65
C THR A 322 5.71 -14.17 -5.66
N ILE A 323 4.92 -13.14 -5.41
CA ILE A 323 3.44 -13.24 -5.40
C ILE A 323 2.91 -13.57 -6.78
N ASP A 324 3.42 -12.92 -7.83
CA ASP A 324 3.02 -13.22 -9.20
C ASP A 324 3.35 -14.66 -9.56
N HIS A 325 4.55 -15.14 -9.24
CA HIS A 325 4.94 -16.53 -9.45
C HIS A 325 3.99 -17.51 -8.75
N ASN A 326 3.63 -17.26 -7.49
CA ASN A 326 2.71 -18.09 -6.72
C ASN A 326 1.31 -18.10 -7.33
N TYR A 327 0.81 -16.93 -7.73
CA TYR A 327 -0.48 -16.79 -8.41
C TYR A 327 -0.52 -17.54 -9.73
N GLN A 328 0.52 -17.40 -10.57
CA GLN A 328 0.65 -18.11 -11.82
C GLN A 328 0.73 -19.64 -11.60
N ALA A 329 1.47 -20.06 -10.58
CA ALA A 329 1.55 -21.49 -10.21
C ALA A 329 0.19 -22.05 -9.78
N GLN A 330 -0.60 -21.28 -9.04
CA GLN A 330 -1.95 -21.67 -8.62
C GLN A 330 -2.90 -21.75 -9.84
N LEU A 331 -2.87 -20.76 -10.73
CA LEU A 331 -3.64 -20.78 -11.98
C LEU A 331 -3.28 -22.00 -12.82
N LYS A 332 -1.97 -22.29 -12.96
CA LYS A 332 -1.51 -23.47 -13.69
C LYS A 332 -2.05 -24.77 -13.08
N LYS A 333 -2.01 -24.90 -11.76
CA LYS A 333 -2.58 -26.08 -11.06
C LYS A 333 -4.10 -26.17 -11.26
N ALA A 334 -4.80 -25.03 -11.17
CA ALA A 334 -6.25 -25.00 -11.42
C ALA A 334 -6.57 -25.41 -12.86
N ASN A 335 -5.85 -24.90 -13.84
CA ASN A 335 -5.98 -25.27 -15.23
C ASN A 335 -5.68 -26.77 -15.47
N GLN A 336 -4.63 -27.31 -14.84
CA GLN A 336 -4.32 -28.75 -14.91
C GLN A 336 -5.43 -29.61 -14.33
N ARG A 337 -6.05 -29.21 -13.20
CA ARG A 337 -7.19 -29.92 -12.61
C ARG A 337 -8.42 -29.87 -13.54
N LEU A 338 -8.67 -28.72 -14.17
CA LEU A 338 -9.74 -28.57 -15.15
C LEU A 338 -9.51 -29.47 -16.36
N VAL A 339 -8.29 -29.48 -16.93
CA VAL A 339 -7.92 -30.37 -18.03
C VAL A 339 -8.08 -31.83 -17.65
N PHE A 340 -7.62 -32.22 -16.44
CA PHE A 340 -7.79 -33.57 -15.93
C PHE A 340 -9.27 -33.96 -15.78
N ALA A 341 -10.09 -33.04 -15.21
CA ALA A 341 -11.53 -33.27 -15.10
C ALA A 341 -12.21 -33.45 -16.48
N ILE A 342 -11.81 -32.62 -17.47
CA ILE A 342 -12.28 -32.74 -18.85
C ILE A 342 -11.89 -34.10 -19.46
N ILE A 343 -10.65 -34.55 -19.25
CA ILE A 343 -10.17 -35.87 -19.70
C ILE A 343 -11.02 -36.99 -19.02
N CYS A 344 -11.24 -36.92 -17.72
CA CYS A 344 -12.01 -37.89 -16.99
C CYS A 344 -13.48 -37.98 -17.51
N VAL A 345 -14.08 -36.81 -17.73
CA VAL A 345 -15.45 -36.74 -18.27
C VAL A 345 -15.50 -37.29 -19.71
N SER A 346 -14.50 -36.96 -20.52
CA SER A 346 -14.38 -37.46 -21.90
C SER A 346 -14.23 -39.01 -21.93
N LEU A 347 -13.37 -39.56 -21.06
CA LEU A 347 -13.19 -41.00 -20.93
C LEU A 347 -14.47 -41.67 -20.42
N LEU A 348 -15.21 -41.05 -19.51
CA LEU A 348 -16.48 -41.54 -19.01
C LEU A 348 -17.55 -41.58 -20.10
N VAL A 349 -17.60 -40.54 -20.93
CA VAL A 349 -18.49 -40.49 -22.11
C VAL A 349 -18.12 -41.57 -23.14
N LEU A 350 -16.79 -41.73 -23.39
CA LEU A 350 -16.30 -42.80 -24.26
C LEU A 350 -16.62 -44.19 -23.71
N SER A 351 -16.42 -44.42 -22.42
CA SER A 351 -16.76 -45.72 -21.77
C SER A 351 -18.25 -46.01 -21.82
N LEU A 352 -19.09 -45.00 -21.61
CA LEU A 352 -20.55 -45.11 -21.79
C LEU A 352 -20.92 -45.38 -23.24
N GLY A 353 -20.24 -44.76 -24.19
CA GLY A 353 -20.40 -45.01 -25.64
C GLY A 353 -20.05 -46.45 -26.02
N VAL A 354 -18.90 -46.97 -25.49
CA VAL A 354 -18.47 -48.36 -25.69
C VAL A 354 -19.46 -49.33 -25.03
N LEU A 355 -19.91 -49.02 -23.82
CA LEU A 355 -20.91 -49.84 -23.12
C LEU A 355 -22.24 -49.85 -23.87
N ALA A 356 -22.70 -48.68 -24.35
CA ALA A 356 -23.91 -48.59 -25.18
C ALA A 356 -23.76 -49.35 -26.49
N PHE A 357 -22.60 -49.29 -27.10
CA PHE A 357 -22.29 -50.07 -28.30
C PHE A 357 -22.29 -51.56 -28.05
N TYR A 358 -21.69 -52.03 -26.93
CA TYR A 358 -21.68 -53.43 -26.52
C TYR A 358 -23.08 -53.93 -26.19
N VAL A 359 -23.86 -53.14 -25.46
CA VAL A 359 -25.26 -53.45 -25.15
C VAL A 359 -26.12 -53.53 -26.43
N ASN A 360 -25.92 -52.58 -27.37
CA ASN A 360 -26.61 -52.61 -28.65
C ASN A 360 -26.21 -53.82 -29.52
N LYS A 361 -24.92 -54.21 -29.49
CA LYS A 361 -24.42 -55.39 -30.18
C LYS A 361 -24.98 -56.66 -29.58
N GLN A 362 -25.01 -56.80 -28.26
CA GLN A 362 -25.63 -57.92 -27.54
C GLN A 362 -27.14 -58.02 -27.81
N LYS A 363 -27.84 -56.89 -27.80
CA LYS A 363 -29.28 -56.87 -28.13
C LYS A 363 -29.56 -57.33 -29.55
N LYS A 364 -28.69 -56.99 -30.53
CA LYS A 364 -28.79 -57.49 -31.90
C LYS A 364 -28.59 -59.00 -32.01
N TYR A 365 -27.87 -59.64 -31.13
CA TYR A 365 -27.67 -61.09 -31.08
C TYR A 365 -28.73 -61.81 -30.29
N VAL A 366 -29.33 -61.16 -29.33
CA VAL A 366 -30.30 -61.85 -28.39
C VAL A 366 -31.70 -61.73 -28.87
N THR A 367 -32.03 -60.83 -29.74
CA THR A 367 -33.45 -60.61 -30.12
C THR A 367 -33.66 -60.55 -31.62
N ILE A 368 -34.20 -61.61 -32.08
CA ILE A 368 -34.91 -61.74 -33.35
C ILE A 368 -36.33 -61.17 -33.26
N ALA A 369 -36.69 -60.56 -32.13
CA ALA A 369 -38.00 -60.02 -31.84
C ALA A 369 -38.18 -58.55 -32.29
N ARG A 370 -39.15 -58.36 -33.16
CA ARG A 370 -39.52 -57.05 -33.78
C ARG A 370 -39.80 -55.89 -32.82
N ASN A 371 -39.95 -56.11 -31.52
CA ASN A 371 -40.33 -55.10 -30.54
C ASN A 371 -39.12 -54.40 -29.89
N GLU A 372 -37.92 -54.92 -30.02
CA GLU A 372 -36.74 -54.34 -29.38
C GLU A 372 -36.04 -53.26 -30.25
N LEU A 373 -36.22 -53.31 -31.56
CA LEU A 373 -35.66 -52.31 -32.45
C LEU A 373 -36.21 -50.89 -32.15
N LYS A 374 -37.48 -50.80 -31.79
CA LYS A 374 -38.11 -49.51 -31.42
C LYS A 374 -37.59 -49.00 -30.09
N LYS A 375 -37.41 -49.88 -29.11
CA LYS A 375 -36.90 -49.54 -27.78
C LYS A 375 -35.42 -49.13 -27.83
N THR A 376 -34.64 -49.75 -28.74
CA THR A 376 -33.24 -49.43 -28.95
C THR A 376 -33.07 -48.06 -29.63
N ASN A 377 -33.97 -47.70 -30.58
CA ASN A 377 -33.95 -46.36 -31.20
C ASN A 377 -34.29 -45.26 -30.20
N GLU A 378 -35.26 -45.49 -29.30
CA GLU A 378 -35.60 -44.49 -28.24
C GLU A 378 -34.46 -44.29 -27.23
N GLN A 379 -33.71 -45.35 -26.93
CA GLN A 379 -32.54 -45.26 -26.04
C GLN A 379 -31.34 -44.57 -26.72
N LEU A 380 -31.18 -44.74 -28.03
CA LEU A 380 -30.14 -44.09 -28.82
C LEU A 380 -30.40 -42.58 -28.93
N GLU A 381 -31.63 -42.14 -29.08
CA GLU A 381 -32.04 -40.73 -29.08
C GLU A 381 -31.77 -40.04 -27.72
N GLU A 382 -32.08 -40.73 -26.61
CA GLU A 382 -31.80 -40.20 -25.28
C GLU A 382 -30.30 -40.05 -25.01
N LEU A 383 -29.49 -41.00 -25.47
CA LEU A 383 -28.05 -40.97 -25.35
C LEU A 383 -27.42 -39.81 -26.18
N ASN A 384 -27.94 -39.60 -27.40
CA ASN A 384 -27.50 -38.48 -28.24
C ASN A 384 -27.87 -37.11 -27.67
N LYS A 385 -29.04 -36.99 -27.01
CA LYS A 385 -29.42 -35.77 -26.25
C LYS A 385 -28.49 -35.53 -25.07
N LYS A 386 -28.16 -36.56 -24.30
CA LYS A 386 -27.20 -36.45 -23.19
C LYS A 386 -25.79 -36.10 -23.68
N LEU A 387 -25.36 -36.70 -24.78
CA LEU A 387 -24.07 -36.41 -25.41
C LEU A 387 -24.02 -34.97 -25.95
N SER A 388 -25.08 -34.49 -26.57
CA SER A 388 -25.19 -33.10 -27.01
C SER A 388 -25.17 -32.11 -25.85
N ALA A 389 -25.91 -32.40 -24.77
CA ALA A 389 -25.90 -31.58 -23.56
C ALA A 389 -24.50 -31.56 -22.87
N THR A 390 -23.82 -32.71 -22.87
CA THR A 390 -22.49 -32.83 -22.28
C THR A 390 -21.43 -32.08 -23.13
N ASN A 391 -21.56 -32.14 -24.46
CA ASN A 391 -20.69 -31.40 -25.39
C ASN A 391 -20.91 -29.88 -25.27
N GLU A 392 -22.13 -29.43 -25.03
CA GLU A 392 -22.42 -28.00 -24.79
C GLU A 392 -21.84 -27.51 -23.45
N MET A 393 -21.88 -28.34 -22.39
CA MET A 393 -21.20 -28.07 -21.13
C MET A 393 -19.67 -28.04 -21.29
N LEU A 394 -19.09 -28.95 -22.05
CA LEU A 394 -17.65 -28.99 -22.35
C LEU A 394 -17.21 -27.77 -23.14
N LYS A 395 -18.00 -27.32 -24.11
CA LYS A 395 -17.73 -26.10 -24.87
C LYS A 395 -17.73 -24.87 -23.97
N THR A 396 -18.74 -24.72 -23.14
CA THR A 396 -18.84 -23.60 -22.18
C THR A 396 -17.68 -23.60 -21.17
N SER A 397 -17.21 -24.77 -20.75
CA SER A 397 -16.06 -24.88 -19.85
C SER A 397 -14.75 -24.47 -20.52
N ASN A 398 -14.58 -24.82 -21.82
CA ASN A 398 -13.40 -24.44 -22.61
C ASN A 398 -13.37 -22.94 -22.91
N ASP A 399 -14.54 -22.36 -23.18
CA ASP A 399 -14.67 -20.92 -23.40
C ASP A 399 -14.28 -20.13 -22.12
N LYS A 400 -14.73 -20.58 -20.94
CA LYS A 400 -14.30 -19.99 -19.66
C LYS A 400 -12.81 -20.13 -19.39
N LEU A 401 -12.21 -21.24 -19.82
CA LEU A 401 -10.76 -21.43 -19.69
C LEU A 401 -9.98 -20.46 -20.59
N ASN A 402 -10.45 -20.26 -21.80
CA ASN A 402 -9.85 -19.31 -22.75
C ASN A 402 -9.99 -17.87 -22.27
N GLU A 403 -11.14 -17.50 -21.71
CA GLU A 403 -11.34 -16.19 -21.09
C GLU A 403 -10.39 -15.96 -19.92
N SER A 404 -10.25 -16.97 -19.02
CA SER A 404 -9.29 -16.91 -17.90
C SER A 404 -7.84 -16.76 -18.36
N ASN A 405 -7.46 -17.44 -19.43
CA ASN A 405 -6.12 -17.30 -20.02
C ASN A 405 -5.89 -15.93 -20.67
N GLY A 406 -6.91 -15.38 -21.34
CA GLY A 406 -6.85 -14.04 -21.91
C GLY A 406 -6.65 -12.96 -20.84
N VAL A 407 -7.38 -13.04 -19.73
CA VAL A 407 -7.20 -12.13 -18.59
C VAL A 407 -5.78 -12.23 -18.02
N LYS A 408 -5.22 -13.42 -17.92
CA LYS A 408 -3.86 -13.65 -17.48
C LYS A 408 -2.81 -12.97 -18.38
N GLU A 409 -2.95 -13.13 -19.70
CA GLU A 409 -2.03 -12.51 -20.68
C GLU A 409 -2.11 -10.98 -20.62
N GLU A 410 -3.30 -10.43 -20.44
CA GLU A 410 -3.49 -9.00 -20.28
C GLU A 410 -2.79 -8.46 -19.04
N TYR A 411 -2.94 -9.14 -17.86
CA TYR A 411 -2.25 -8.75 -16.63
C TYR A 411 -0.73 -8.80 -16.77
N ILE A 412 -0.19 -9.83 -17.42
CA ILE A 412 1.26 -9.94 -17.66
C ILE A 412 1.72 -8.81 -18.60
N GLY A 413 0.96 -8.51 -19.65
CA GLY A 413 1.27 -7.41 -20.56
C GLY A 413 1.29 -6.05 -19.88
N GLN A 414 0.29 -5.76 -19.05
CA GLN A 414 0.22 -4.53 -18.26
C GLN A 414 1.37 -4.41 -17.26
N PHE A 415 1.71 -5.51 -16.58
CA PHE A 415 2.84 -5.56 -15.64
C PHE A 415 4.17 -5.25 -16.32
N LEU A 416 4.46 -5.92 -17.44
CA LEU A 416 5.70 -5.70 -18.20
C LEU A 416 5.77 -4.28 -18.76
N GLY A 417 4.64 -3.74 -19.23
CA GLY A 417 4.55 -2.36 -19.71
C GLY A 417 4.81 -1.35 -18.59
N ALA A 418 4.29 -1.62 -17.40
CA ALA A 418 4.52 -0.79 -16.21
C ALA A 418 5.99 -0.77 -15.79
N CYS A 419 6.63 -1.93 -15.75
CA CYS A 419 8.06 -2.04 -15.46
C CYS A 419 8.92 -1.27 -16.47
N SER A 420 8.64 -1.44 -17.75
CA SER A 420 9.38 -0.75 -18.84
C SER A 420 9.26 0.77 -18.75
N HIS A 421 8.03 1.25 -18.52
CA HIS A 421 7.80 2.70 -18.36
C HIS A 421 8.51 3.30 -17.13
N TYR A 422 8.59 2.53 -16.04
CA TYR A 422 9.30 3.00 -14.85
C TYR A 422 10.81 3.06 -15.08
N ILE A 423 11.40 2.05 -15.75
CA ILE A 423 12.81 2.02 -16.12
C ILE A 423 13.14 3.22 -17.03
N ASP A 424 12.32 3.49 -18.05
CA ASP A 424 12.47 4.63 -18.94
C ASP A 424 12.43 5.98 -18.18
N LYS A 425 11.55 6.08 -17.20
CA LYS A 425 11.43 7.28 -16.35
C LYS A 425 12.66 7.50 -15.48
N LEU A 426 13.20 6.43 -14.92
CA LEU A 426 14.45 6.45 -14.15
C LEU A 426 15.66 6.80 -15.03
N ASP A 427 15.74 6.25 -16.25
CA ASP A 427 16.82 6.58 -17.17
C ASP A 427 16.76 8.04 -17.65
N LYS A 428 15.57 8.56 -17.94
CA LYS A 428 15.38 9.98 -18.27
C LYS A 428 15.78 10.89 -17.12
N LEU A 429 15.40 10.54 -15.89
CA LEU A 429 15.79 11.29 -14.69
C LEU A 429 17.32 11.25 -14.49
N ARG A 430 17.94 10.07 -14.63
CA ARG A 430 19.41 9.90 -14.57
C ARG A 430 20.13 10.77 -15.61
N LEU A 431 19.65 10.73 -16.85
CA LEU A 431 20.21 11.54 -17.94
C LEU A 431 20.06 13.04 -17.67
N HIS A 432 18.91 13.46 -17.15
CA HIS A 432 18.62 14.85 -16.82
C HIS A 432 19.51 15.35 -15.70
N VAL A 433 19.62 14.58 -14.60
CA VAL A 433 20.54 14.87 -13.48
C VAL A 433 22.00 14.93 -13.96
N ASN A 434 22.44 13.94 -14.73
CA ASN A 434 23.80 13.92 -15.28
C ASN A 434 24.09 15.13 -16.19
N LYS A 435 23.09 15.58 -16.97
CA LYS A 435 23.21 16.78 -17.81
C LYS A 435 23.37 18.04 -16.96
N MET A 436 22.57 18.17 -15.91
CA MET A 436 22.64 19.31 -14.99
C MET A 436 23.97 19.34 -14.22
N VAL A 437 24.45 18.19 -13.75
CA VAL A 437 25.77 18.06 -13.11
C VAL A 437 26.88 18.47 -14.07
N LYS A 438 26.83 18.00 -15.33
CA LYS A 438 27.81 18.31 -16.36
C LYS A 438 27.82 19.79 -16.76
N ASN A 439 26.65 20.41 -16.75
CA ASN A 439 26.50 21.84 -17.08
C ASN A 439 26.76 22.76 -15.88
N ARG A 440 27.07 22.24 -14.69
CA ARG A 440 27.23 22.98 -13.43
C ARG A 440 25.99 23.78 -13.00
N GLU A 441 24.81 23.34 -13.41
CA GLU A 441 23.50 23.92 -13.07
C GLU A 441 23.06 23.46 -11.67
N TYR A 442 23.92 23.67 -10.67
CA TYR A 442 23.72 23.14 -9.31
C TYR A 442 22.51 23.73 -8.58
N GLN A 443 22.09 24.94 -8.96
CA GLN A 443 20.88 25.55 -8.38
C GLN A 443 19.58 24.90 -8.91
N GLU A 444 19.57 24.56 -10.17
CA GLU A 444 18.45 23.84 -10.78
C GLU A 444 18.37 22.38 -10.30
N LEU A 445 19.53 21.73 -10.20
CA LEU A 445 19.63 20.37 -9.61
C LEU A 445 19.13 20.37 -8.16
N TYR A 446 19.54 21.37 -7.38
CA TYR A 446 19.11 21.57 -6.00
C TYR A 446 17.61 21.86 -5.87
N SER A 447 17.02 22.58 -6.82
CA SER A 447 15.59 22.84 -6.86
C SER A 447 14.78 21.57 -7.23
N MET A 448 15.33 20.73 -8.10
CA MET A 448 14.72 19.48 -8.54
C MET A 448 14.69 18.41 -7.43
N THR A 449 15.74 18.34 -6.56
CA THR A 449 15.84 17.42 -5.42
C THR A 449 14.99 17.84 -4.21
N ARG A 450 14.33 19.00 -4.22
CA ARG A 450 13.41 19.47 -3.18
C ARG A 450 11.93 19.37 -3.57
N SER A 451 11.62 19.04 -4.84
CA SER A 451 10.28 18.93 -5.39
C SER A 451 9.89 17.50 -5.85
N SER A 452 10.70 16.45 -5.50
CA SER A 452 10.33 15.03 -5.73
C SER A 452 9.83 14.35 -4.47
#